data_9003927465fd2832860bfad9ac12559d
#
_entry.id   9003927465fd2832860bfad9ac12559d
#
_cell.length_a   1.000
_cell.length_b   1.000
_cell.length_c   1.000
_cell.angle_alpha   90.00
_cell.angle_beta   90.00
_cell.angle_gamma   90.00
#
_symmetry.space_group_name_H-M   'P 1'
#
loop_
_entity.id
_entity.type
_entity.pdbx_description
1 polymer ?
#
loop_
_entity_poly.entity_id
_entity_poly.type
_entity_poly.pdbx_seq_one_letter_code
_entity_poly.pdbx_strand_id
1 'polypeptide(L)'
;AKTVRHNILFPYDIRGLEPDMNRIEYLFDLLHMPLNYMERRNDELSGGEMQRICLIRSLIFEPKVLLLDEVTSALDATNTSIVENVIDELHKKGITIISITHNEEQSLRIANRRITIVDGQLAKEEVLI
;
A
#
# COMPACT_ATOMS: atom_id res chain seq x y z
N ALA A 1 8.59 19.73 11.56
CA ALA A 1 8.43 18.43 10.89
C ALA A 1 7.12 18.42 10.12
N LYS A 2 7.10 17.74 8.99
CA LYS A 2 5.90 17.63 8.15
C LYS A 2 4.86 16.71 8.80
N THR A 3 3.60 17.03 8.61
CA THR A 3 2.48 16.23 9.10
C THR A 3 2.06 15.16 8.09
N VAL A 4 1.28 14.19 8.56
CA VAL A 4 0.63 13.20 7.70
C VAL A 4 -0.26 13.92 6.65
N ARG A 5 -0.99 14.96 7.04
CA ARG A 5 -1.77 15.81 6.13
C ARG A 5 -0.92 16.29 4.95
N HIS A 6 0.25 16.84 5.22
CA HIS A 6 1.16 17.30 4.17
C HIS A 6 1.54 16.16 3.21
N ASN A 7 1.83 14.98 3.75
CA ASN A 7 2.18 13.79 2.98
C ASN A 7 1.02 13.33 2.07
N ILE A 8 -0.18 13.26 2.63
CA ILE A 8 -1.39 12.81 1.91
C ILE A 8 -1.83 13.83 0.84
N LEU A 9 -1.72 15.12 1.11
CA LEU A 9 -2.13 16.18 0.17
C LEU A 9 -1.09 16.47 -0.92
N PHE A 10 0.15 16.03 -0.74
CA PHE A 10 1.24 16.30 -1.68
C PHE A 10 0.95 15.88 -3.13
N PRO A 11 0.34 14.71 -3.41
CA PRO A 11 -0.02 14.36 -4.79
C PRO A 11 -0.98 15.34 -5.45
N TYR A 12 -1.92 15.91 -4.69
CA TYR A 12 -2.83 16.93 -5.19
C TYR A 12 -2.08 18.24 -5.50
N ASP A 13 -1.18 18.64 -4.60
CA ASP A 13 -0.37 19.84 -4.77
C ASP A 13 0.45 19.80 -6.07
N ILE A 14 1.12 18.68 -6.33
CA ILE A 14 1.92 18.47 -7.54
C ILE A 14 1.08 18.65 -8.81
N ARG A 15 -0.16 18.18 -8.79
CA ARG A 15 -1.06 18.23 -9.94
C ARG A 15 -1.88 19.50 -10.02
N GLY A 16 -1.76 20.40 -9.04
CA GLY A 16 -2.57 21.61 -8.97
C GLY A 16 -4.06 21.33 -8.83
N LEU A 17 -4.41 20.25 -8.14
CA LEU A 17 -5.79 19.83 -7.93
C LEU A 17 -6.25 20.06 -6.49
N GLU A 18 -7.54 20.35 -6.32
CA GLU A 18 -8.15 20.40 -5.00
C GLU A 18 -8.23 18.99 -4.39
N PRO A 19 -7.94 18.83 -3.09
CA PRO A 19 -8.06 17.54 -2.43
C PRO A 19 -9.48 16.99 -2.45
N ASP A 20 -9.62 15.71 -2.77
CA ASP A 20 -10.87 14.96 -2.65
C ASP A 20 -10.93 14.34 -1.25
N MET A 21 -11.56 15.05 -0.30
CA MET A 21 -11.62 14.59 1.09
C MET A 21 -12.45 13.32 1.25
N ASN A 22 -13.47 13.09 0.42
CA ASN A 22 -14.25 11.85 0.45
C ASN A 22 -13.39 10.64 0.07
N ARG A 23 -12.53 10.82 -0.93
CA ARG A 23 -11.57 9.77 -1.33
C ARG A 23 -10.57 9.48 -0.23
N ILE A 24 -10.04 10.52 0.41
CA ILE A 24 -9.09 10.40 1.52
C ILE A 24 -9.72 9.66 2.69
N GLU A 25 -10.92 10.06 3.11
CA GLU A 25 -11.65 9.38 4.20
C GLU A 25 -11.90 7.91 3.87
N TYR A 26 -12.32 7.60 2.66
CA TYR A 26 -12.53 6.22 2.22
C TYR A 26 -11.25 5.39 2.35
N LEU A 27 -10.10 5.93 1.93
CA LEU A 27 -8.82 5.21 2.00
C LEU A 27 -8.33 5.02 3.44
N PHE A 28 -8.51 6.02 4.30
CA PHE A 28 -8.18 5.90 5.72
C PHE A 28 -9.02 4.78 6.37
N ASP A 29 -10.32 4.76 6.09
CA ASP A 29 -11.22 3.72 6.61
C ASP A 29 -10.83 2.33 6.07
N LEU A 30 -10.54 2.23 4.78
CA LEU A 30 -10.13 0.98 4.14
C LEU A 30 -8.88 0.38 4.80
N LEU A 31 -7.92 1.22 5.19
CA LEU A 31 -6.68 0.82 5.85
C LEU A 31 -6.79 0.80 7.39
N HIS A 32 -7.98 0.94 7.94
CA HIS A 32 -8.24 0.99 9.40
C HIS A 32 -7.38 2.05 10.11
N MET A 33 -7.22 3.21 9.47
CA MET A 33 -6.49 4.36 10.03
C MET A 33 -7.47 5.43 10.47
N PRO A 34 -7.42 5.89 11.74
CA PRO A 34 -8.23 7.03 12.16
C PRO A 34 -7.87 8.29 11.38
N LEU A 35 -8.90 9.01 10.90
CA LEU A 35 -8.68 10.21 10.10
C LEU A 35 -7.91 11.31 10.86
N ASN A 36 -8.02 11.34 12.18
CA ASN A 36 -7.28 12.30 13.02
C ASN A 36 -5.76 12.12 12.96
N TYR A 37 -5.26 11.02 12.40
CA TYR A 37 -3.82 10.85 12.12
C TYR A 37 -3.30 11.89 11.13
N MET A 38 -4.17 12.54 10.36
CA MET A 38 -3.79 13.65 9.48
C MET A 38 -3.05 14.77 10.23
N GLU A 39 -3.38 14.97 11.51
CA GLU A 39 -2.78 16.04 12.32
C GLU A 39 -1.47 15.62 13.00
N ARG A 40 -1.09 14.35 12.93
CA ARG A 40 0.17 13.87 13.50
C ARG A 40 1.36 14.24 12.64
N ARG A 41 2.51 14.41 13.26
CA ARG A 41 3.79 14.55 12.57
C ARG A 41 4.22 13.19 12.04
N ASN A 42 4.89 13.18 10.89
CA ASN A 42 5.38 11.93 10.31
C ASN A 42 6.34 11.17 11.24
N ASP A 43 7.14 11.89 12.03
CA ASP A 43 8.09 11.30 12.97
C ASP A 43 7.46 10.71 14.25
N GLU A 44 6.15 10.92 14.44
CA GLU A 44 5.40 10.34 15.56
C GLU A 44 4.77 8.99 15.22
N LEU A 45 4.87 8.56 13.96
CA LEU A 45 4.27 7.31 13.50
C LEU A 45 5.19 6.11 13.72
N SER A 46 4.60 4.94 14.01
CA SER A 46 5.31 3.67 13.94
C SER A 46 5.68 3.35 12.49
N GLY A 47 6.62 2.42 12.28
CA GLY A 47 6.95 1.96 10.93
C GLY A 47 5.76 1.39 10.18
N GLY A 48 4.91 0.63 10.86
CA GLY A 48 3.69 0.06 10.28
C GLY A 48 2.65 1.11 9.92
N GLU A 49 2.47 2.12 10.79
CA GLU A 49 1.58 3.24 10.51
C GLU A 49 2.06 4.04 9.29
N MET A 50 3.36 4.30 9.21
CA MET A 50 3.94 4.97 8.04
C MET A 50 3.76 4.15 6.76
N GLN A 51 3.94 2.84 6.80
CA GLN A 51 3.70 1.98 5.63
C GLN A 51 2.26 2.09 5.15
N ARG A 52 1.28 2.07 6.05
CA ARG A 52 -0.14 2.26 5.69
C ARG A 52 -0.43 3.64 5.13
N ILE A 53 0.14 4.69 5.70
CA ILE A 53 0.01 6.06 5.17
C ILE A 53 0.59 6.16 3.76
N CYS A 54 1.75 5.56 3.50
CA CYS A 54 2.35 5.52 2.17
C CYS A 54 1.47 4.76 1.17
N LEU A 55 0.84 3.68 1.60
CA LEU A 55 -0.11 2.93 0.77
C LEU A 55 -1.34 3.79 0.42
N ILE A 56 -1.93 4.48 1.40
CA ILE A 56 -3.04 5.42 1.18
C ILE A 56 -2.64 6.45 0.12
N ARG A 57 -1.47 7.08 0.28
CA ARG A 57 -0.97 8.08 -0.67
C ARG A 57 -0.86 7.51 -2.10
N SER A 58 -0.42 6.27 -2.23
CA SER A 58 -0.29 5.60 -3.53
C SER A 58 -1.64 5.33 -4.19
N LEU A 59 -2.72 5.27 -3.43
CA LEU A 59 -4.06 4.94 -3.91
C LEU A 59 -4.94 6.16 -4.22
N ILE A 60 -4.49 7.37 -3.92
CA ILE A 60 -5.30 8.59 -4.04
C ILE A 60 -5.88 8.76 -5.44
N PHE A 61 -5.09 8.53 -6.49
CA PHE A 61 -5.51 8.72 -7.88
C PHE A 61 -5.94 7.44 -8.60
N GLU A 62 -6.36 6.42 -7.87
CA GLU A 62 -6.85 5.15 -8.44
C GLU A 62 -5.91 4.58 -9.51
N PRO A 63 -4.71 4.12 -9.14
CA PRO A 63 -3.73 3.63 -10.09
C PRO A 63 -4.25 2.40 -10.83
N LYS A 64 -3.84 2.23 -12.09
CA LYS A 64 -4.09 0.99 -12.85
C LYS A 64 -3.10 -0.10 -12.48
N VAL A 65 -1.89 0.29 -12.08
CA VAL A 65 -0.82 -0.59 -11.64
C VAL A 65 -0.29 -0.08 -10.32
N LEU A 66 -0.22 -0.95 -9.33
CA LEU A 66 0.30 -0.65 -7.99
C LEU A 66 1.58 -1.44 -7.77
N LEU A 67 2.66 -0.74 -7.44
CA LEU A 67 3.96 -1.34 -7.11
C LEU A 67 4.15 -1.31 -5.60
N LEU A 68 4.34 -2.47 -4.99
CA LEU A 68 4.49 -2.62 -3.55
C LEU A 68 5.84 -3.27 -3.23
N ASP A 69 6.67 -2.56 -2.48
CA ASP A 69 7.98 -3.07 -2.05
C ASP A 69 7.96 -3.34 -0.55
N GLU A 70 7.81 -4.63 -0.19
CA GLU A 70 7.79 -5.10 1.20
C GLU A 70 6.80 -4.30 2.10
N VAL A 71 5.60 -4.03 1.58
CA VAL A 71 4.62 -3.13 2.21
C VAL A 71 4.12 -3.61 3.59
N THR A 72 4.33 -4.87 3.94
CA THR A 72 3.90 -5.45 5.21
C THR A 72 5.06 -5.77 6.16
N SER A 73 6.30 -5.44 5.80
CA SER A 73 7.50 -5.86 6.55
C SER A 73 7.54 -5.33 8.00
N ALA A 74 6.96 -4.16 8.27
CA ALA A 74 6.91 -3.54 9.60
C ALA A 74 5.57 -3.76 10.31
N LEU A 75 4.69 -4.61 9.79
CA LEU A 75 3.36 -4.85 10.33
C LEU A 75 3.32 -6.16 11.14
N ASP A 76 2.52 -6.16 12.22
CA ASP A 76 2.15 -7.39 12.92
C ASP A 76 1.16 -8.23 12.08
N ALA A 77 0.79 -9.42 12.58
CA ALA A 77 -0.10 -10.33 11.86
C ALA A 77 -1.47 -9.72 11.55
N THR A 78 -2.05 -8.99 12.50
CA THR A 78 -3.37 -8.36 12.35
C THR A 78 -3.33 -7.27 11.26
N ASN A 79 -2.35 -6.37 11.32
CA ASN A 79 -2.20 -5.29 10.35
C ASN A 79 -1.77 -5.80 8.98
N THR A 80 -0.95 -6.86 8.93
CA THR A 80 -0.62 -7.55 7.69
C THR A 80 -1.89 -8.08 7.01
N SER A 81 -2.79 -8.71 7.75
CA SER A 81 -4.07 -9.20 7.22
C SER A 81 -4.93 -8.08 6.65
N ILE A 82 -4.97 -6.92 7.31
CA ILE A 82 -5.70 -5.74 6.80
C ILE A 82 -5.16 -5.35 5.43
N VAL A 83 -3.84 -5.21 5.30
CA VAL A 83 -3.21 -4.82 4.03
C VAL A 83 -3.41 -5.88 2.95
N GLU A 84 -3.25 -7.16 3.27
CA GLU A 84 -3.48 -8.24 2.32
C GLU A 84 -4.92 -8.26 1.79
N ASN A 85 -5.90 -8.03 2.67
CA ASN A 85 -7.31 -7.94 2.27
C ASN A 85 -7.55 -6.74 1.33
N VAL A 86 -6.92 -5.59 1.61
CA VAL A 86 -6.99 -4.43 0.72
C VAL A 86 -6.40 -4.74 -0.65
N ILE A 87 -5.24 -5.40 -0.69
CA ILE A 87 -4.59 -5.82 -1.94
C ILE A 87 -5.53 -6.74 -2.76
N ASP A 88 -6.16 -7.69 -2.10
CA ASP A 88 -7.11 -8.60 -2.75
C ASP A 88 -8.33 -7.85 -3.32
N GLU A 89 -8.90 -6.92 -2.54
CA GLU A 89 -10.01 -6.10 -3.00
C GLU A 89 -9.65 -5.22 -4.21
N LEU A 90 -8.47 -4.60 -4.17
CA LEU A 90 -7.97 -3.78 -5.27
C LEU A 90 -7.77 -4.61 -6.55
N HIS A 91 -7.22 -5.81 -6.39
CA HIS A 91 -7.05 -6.73 -7.51
C HIS A 91 -8.40 -7.13 -8.11
N LYS A 92 -9.39 -7.46 -7.28
CA LYS A 92 -10.76 -7.77 -7.74
C LYS A 92 -11.41 -6.60 -8.49
N LYS A 93 -11.04 -5.38 -8.19
CA LYS A 93 -11.49 -4.17 -8.90
C LYS A 93 -10.73 -3.91 -10.21
N GLY A 94 -9.78 -4.76 -10.58
CA GLY A 94 -9.06 -4.68 -11.83
C GLY A 94 -7.71 -3.98 -11.77
N ILE A 95 -7.20 -3.65 -10.57
CA ILE A 95 -5.86 -3.09 -10.42
C ILE A 95 -4.83 -4.20 -10.57
N THR A 96 -3.83 -3.99 -11.41
CA THR A 96 -2.68 -4.87 -11.50
C THR A 96 -1.72 -4.57 -10.36
N ILE A 97 -1.33 -5.60 -9.60
CA ILE A 97 -0.46 -5.43 -8.44
C ILE A 97 0.84 -6.19 -8.67
N ILE A 98 1.95 -5.50 -8.53
CA ILE A 98 3.29 -6.08 -8.55
C ILE A 98 3.88 -5.87 -7.17
N SER A 99 4.11 -6.96 -6.45
CA SER A 99 4.57 -6.93 -5.07
C SER A 99 5.92 -7.63 -4.93
N ILE A 100 6.83 -7.00 -4.21
CA ILE A 100 8.11 -7.58 -3.83
C ILE A 100 7.98 -8.05 -2.38
N THR A 101 8.24 -9.33 -2.13
CA THR A 101 8.25 -9.90 -0.79
C THR A 101 9.33 -10.98 -0.67
N HIS A 102 9.93 -11.08 0.52
CA HIS A 102 10.80 -12.21 0.89
C HIS A 102 10.03 -13.29 1.65
N ASN A 103 8.75 -13.07 1.93
CA ASN A 103 7.90 -14.03 2.64
C ASN A 103 7.20 -14.95 1.65
N GLU A 104 7.69 -16.19 1.55
CA GLU A 104 7.14 -17.18 0.62
C GLU A 104 5.68 -17.54 0.94
N GLU A 105 5.32 -17.67 2.21
CA GLU A 105 3.95 -17.96 2.62
C GLU A 105 3.00 -16.85 2.18
N GLN A 106 3.41 -15.59 2.33
CA GLN A 106 2.62 -14.46 1.87
C GLN A 106 2.42 -14.51 0.35
N SER A 107 3.48 -14.79 -0.40
CA SER A 107 3.36 -14.87 -1.85
C SER A 107 2.37 -15.95 -2.30
N LEU A 108 2.30 -17.07 -1.58
CA LEU A 108 1.33 -18.13 -1.86
C LEU A 108 -0.11 -17.73 -1.52
N ARG A 109 -0.30 -16.88 -0.50
CA ARG A 109 -1.64 -16.42 -0.10
C ARG A 109 -2.24 -15.39 -1.04
N ILE A 110 -1.43 -14.42 -1.50
CA ILE A 110 -1.96 -13.22 -2.16
C ILE A 110 -1.67 -13.14 -3.65
N ALA A 111 -0.68 -13.87 -4.15
CA ALA A 111 -0.29 -13.79 -5.56
C ALA A 111 -0.93 -14.89 -6.38
N ASN A 112 -1.30 -14.57 -7.62
CA ASN A 112 -1.70 -15.55 -8.61
C ASN A 112 -0.57 -15.95 -9.56
N ARG A 113 0.54 -15.23 -9.51
CA ARG A 113 1.75 -15.50 -10.31
C ARG A 113 2.98 -15.07 -9.50
N ARG A 114 4.01 -15.89 -9.52
CA ARG A 114 5.26 -15.60 -8.83
C ARG A 114 6.44 -15.62 -9.79
N ILE A 115 7.28 -14.61 -9.69
CA ILE A 115 8.52 -14.49 -10.45
C ILE A 115 9.67 -14.48 -9.45
N THR A 116 10.66 -15.34 -9.67
CA THR A 116 11.88 -15.38 -8.86
C THR A 116 13.03 -14.80 -9.66
N ILE A 117 13.69 -13.80 -9.09
CA ILE A 117 14.85 -13.14 -9.71
C ILE A 117 16.09 -13.45 -8.88
N VAL A 118 17.14 -13.93 -9.54
CA VAL A 118 18.45 -14.22 -8.93
C VAL A 118 19.54 -13.55 -9.77
N ASP A 119 20.40 -12.79 -9.11
CA ASP A 119 21.51 -12.06 -9.77
C ASP A 119 21.05 -11.20 -10.96
N GLY A 120 19.90 -10.53 -10.79
CA GLY A 120 19.33 -9.66 -11.81
C GLY A 120 18.70 -10.39 -13.00
N GLN A 121 18.54 -11.70 -12.94
CA GLN A 121 17.98 -12.51 -14.01
C GLN A 121 16.75 -13.28 -13.56
N LEU A 122 15.81 -13.47 -14.47
CA LEU A 122 14.63 -14.31 -14.24
C LEU A 122 15.07 -15.78 -14.06
N ALA A 123 14.93 -16.30 -12.84
CA ALA A 123 15.29 -17.68 -12.51
C ALA A 123 14.11 -18.63 -12.66
N LYS A 124 12.89 -18.19 -12.27
CA LYS A 124 11.70 -19.05 -12.24
C LYS A 124 10.44 -18.22 -12.38
N GLU A 125 9.44 -18.79 -13.02
CA GLU A 125 8.10 -18.23 -13.12
C GLU A 125 7.07 -19.31 -12.82
N GLU A 126 6.10 -19.01 -11.94
CA GLU A 126 5.10 -19.96 -11.48
C GLU A 126 3.71 -19.34 -11.50
N VAL A 127 2.71 -20.11 -11.96
CA VAL A 127 1.29 -19.79 -11.77
C VAL A 127 0.83 -20.48 -10.50
N LEU A 128 0.25 -19.72 -9.57
CA LEU A 128 -0.04 -20.16 -8.19
C LEU A 128 -1.51 -20.47 -7.93
N ILE A 129 -2.36 -20.37 -8.89
CA ILE A 129 -3.80 -20.58 -8.74
C ILE A 129 -4.13 -22.06 -8.63
#